data_986efe2f5603727c0e6345011a5d88f4
#
_entry.id   986efe2f5603727c0e6345011a5d88f4
#
_cell.length_a   1.000
_cell.length_b   1.000
_cell.length_c   1.000
_cell.angle_alpha   90.00
_cell.angle_beta   90.00
_cell.angle_gamma   90.00
#
_symmetry.space_group_name_H-M   'P 1'
#
loop_
_entity.id
_entity.type
_entity.pdbx_description
1 polymer ?
#
loop_
_entity_poly.entity_id
_entity_poly.type
_entity_poly.pdbx_seq_one_letter_code
_entity_poly.pdbx_strand_id
1 'polypeptide(L)'
;MTSRENFLKYLKGKNVCLVGPAPSIKQLGDQSDLIDSYDVVVRINKALPVPESIVHCSGTKTDILYNCLNDDPESGGYLHIPYLENEIDWLVCPYPNKSPFFIDIKKFISMNNERVNFCHFDLEYYNKLELEMGTRPNSGVLAILDLLSAD
;
A
#
# COMPACT_ATOMS: atom_id res chain seq x y z
N MET A 1 2.70 -5.56 -21.39
CA MET A 1 3.03 -5.80 -19.97
C MET A 1 1.80 -5.47 -19.14
N THR A 2 1.43 -6.31 -18.19
CA THR A 2 0.32 -6.04 -17.28
C THR A 2 0.76 -5.00 -16.22
N SER A 3 -0.20 -4.38 -15.55
CA SER A 3 0.08 -3.45 -14.44
C SER A 3 0.89 -4.14 -13.33
N ARG A 4 0.61 -5.42 -13.06
CA ARG A 4 1.34 -6.23 -12.09
C ARG A 4 2.80 -6.47 -12.50
N GLU A 5 3.06 -6.80 -13.75
CA GLU A 5 4.43 -6.98 -14.26
C GLU A 5 5.24 -5.69 -14.15
N ASN A 6 4.63 -4.54 -14.45
CA ASN A 6 5.28 -3.24 -14.29
C ASN A 6 5.60 -2.93 -12.82
N PHE A 7 4.69 -3.26 -11.90
CA PHE A 7 4.92 -3.12 -10.47
C PHE A 7 6.09 -3.99 -9.97
N LEU A 8 6.13 -5.26 -10.33
CA LEU A 8 7.23 -6.15 -9.98
C LEU A 8 8.58 -5.68 -10.55
N LYS A 9 8.56 -5.18 -11.79
CA LYS A 9 9.75 -4.59 -12.42
C LYS A 9 10.22 -3.33 -11.66
N TYR A 10 9.30 -2.52 -11.15
CA TYR A 10 9.62 -1.35 -10.34
C TYR A 10 10.34 -1.73 -9.05
N LEU A 11 9.95 -2.83 -8.39
CA LEU A 11 10.56 -3.30 -7.13
C LEU A 11 11.93 -3.96 -7.31
N LYS A 12 12.20 -4.52 -8.50
CA LYS A 12 13.37 -5.36 -8.74
C LYS A 12 14.69 -4.67 -8.36
N GLY A 13 15.44 -5.30 -7.46
CA GLY A 13 16.76 -4.86 -7.00
C GLY A 13 16.74 -3.67 -6.05
N LYS A 14 15.59 -3.30 -5.51
CA LYS A 14 15.44 -2.20 -4.56
C LYS A 14 15.37 -2.69 -3.12
N ASN A 15 15.96 -1.92 -2.20
CA ASN A 15 15.77 -2.11 -0.77
C ASN A 15 14.44 -1.48 -0.36
N VAL A 16 13.54 -2.28 0.21
CA VAL A 16 12.18 -1.87 0.54
C VAL A 16 11.99 -1.79 2.05
N CYS A 17 11.43 -0.69 2.54
CA CYS A 17 11.00 -0.51 3.91
C CYS A 17 9.47 -0.46 4.00
N LEU A 18 8.86 -1.36 4.78
CA LEU A 18 7.43 -1.32 5.06
C LEU A 18 7.17 -0.68 6.43
N VAL A 19 6.48 0.44 6.42
CA VAL A 19 6.09 1.18 7.63
C VAL A 19 4.62 0.88 7.94
N GLY A 20 4.40 0.12 9.01
CA GLY A 20 3.06 -0.22 9.48
C GLY A 20 2.36 0.94 10.21
N PRO A 21 1.03 0.93 10.30
CA PRO A 21 0.24 1.99 10.94
C PRO A 21 0.16 1.86 12.48
N ALA A 22 0.90 0.92 13.08
CA ALA A 22 0.79 0.65 14.51
C ALA A 22 1.30 1.81 15.35
N PRO A 23 0.57 2.24 16.42
CA PRO A 23 1.00 3.31 17.31
C PRO A 23 2.35 3.06 18.00
N SER A 24 2.78 1.80 18.10
CA SER A 24 4.07 1.40 18.66
C SER A 24 5.29 1.98 17.93
N ILE A 25 5.12 2.48 16.69
CA ILE A 25 6.22 3.16 15.98
C ILE A 25 6.78 4.34 16.77
N LYS A 26 5.97 5.01 17.60
CA LYS A 26 6.40 6.10 18.49
C LYS A 26 7.41 5.66 19.55
N GLN A 27 7.52 4.36 19.82
CA GLN A 27 8.44 3.80 20.82
C GLN A 27 9.83 3.50 20.24
N LEU A 28 9.98 3.56 18.91
CA LEU A 28 11.24 3.25 18.22
C LEU A 28 12.26 4.38 18.26
N GLY A 29 11.88 5.55 18.79
CA GLY A 29 12.73 6.76 18.75
C GLY A 29 12.79 7.35 17.33
N ASP A 30 13.83 8.16 17.09
CA ASP A 30 14.03 8.79 15.79
C ASP A 30 14.56 7.76 14.77
N GLN A 31 13.74 7.45 13.76
CA GLN A 31 14.04 6.53 12.67
C GLN A 31 13.82 7.18 11.29
N SER A 32 13.47 8.47 11.26
CA SER A 32 13.07 9.15 10.02
C SER A 32 14.13 9.03 8.92
N ASP A 33 15.37 9.39 9.23
CA ASP A 33 16.46 9.35 8.24
C ASP A 33 16.75 7.94 7.74
N LEU A 34 16.68 6.95 8.63
CA LEU A 34 16.86 5.55 8.25
C LEU A 34 15.75 5.09 7.31
N ILE A 35 14.49 5.35 7.65
CA ILE A 35 13.34 4.95 6.83
C ILE A 35 13.40 5.65 5.47
N ASP A 36 13.62 6.97 5.46
CA ASP A 36 13.62 7.75 4.23
C ASP A 36 14.86 7.47 3.34
N SER A 37 15.89 6.77 3.87
CA SER A 37 17.07 6.33 3.10
C SER A 37 16.84 5.08 2.24
N TYR A 38 15.76 4.33 2.46
CA TYR A 38 15.44 3.15 1.63
C TYR A 38 15.07 3.56 0.20
N ASP A 39 15.37 2.67 -0.77
CA ASP A 39 15.04 2.91 -2.17
C ASP A 39 13.53 3.07 -2.36
N VAL A 40 12.74 2.27 -1.62
CA VAL A 40 11.28 2.28 -1.63
C VAL A 40 10.73 2.24 -0.22
N VAL A 41 9.86 3.18 0.12
CA VAL A 41 9.09 3.19 1.37
C VAL A 41 7.63 2.86 1.08
N VAL A 42 7.12 1.84 1.76
CA VAL A 42 5.75 1.33 1.61
C VAL A 42 4.93 1.67 2.84
N ARG A 43 3.72 2.18 2.64
CA ARG A 43 2.76 2.42 3.72
C ARG A 43 1.42 1.75 3.44
N ILE A 44 0.53 1.73 4.44
CA ILE A 44 -0.71 0.95 4.39
C ILE A 44 -1.92 1.81 4.76
N ASN A 45 -2.98 1.74 3.92
CA ASN A 45 -4.28 2.34 4.14
C ASN A 45 -4.22 3.86 4.41
N LYS A 46 -4.77 4.32 5.53
CA LYS A 46 -4.87 5.73 5.95
C LYS A 46 -3.54 6.35 6.42
N ALA A 47 -2.43 5.87 5.91
CA ALA A 47 -1.09 6.35 6.32
C ALA A 47 -0.67 7.68 5.68
N LEU A 48 -1.45 8.20 4.74
CA LEU A 48 -1.18 9.48 4.08
C LEU A 48 -2.32 10.48 4.30
N PRO A 49 -1.97 11.78 4.51
CA PRO A 49 -0.61 12.31 4.76
C PRO A 49 -0.03 11.76 6.06
N VAL A 50 1.31 11.65 6.13
CA VAL A 50 1.98 11.22 7.37
C VAL A 50 1.71 12.26 8.46
N PRO A 51 1.13 11.87 9.63
CA PRO A 51 0.87 12.82 10.69
C PRO A 51 2.16 13.45 11.24
N GLU A 52 2.22 14.77 11.39
CA GLU A 52 3.39 15.49 11.91
C GLU A 52 3.91 14.92 13.24
N SER A 53 3.00 14.44 14.08
CA SER A 53 3.34 13.87 15.41
C SER A 53 4.17 12.58 15.36
N ILE A 54 4.32 11.95 14.18
CA ILE A 54 5.08 10.71 14.02
C ILE A 54 6.17 10.80 12.96
N VAL A 55 6.32 11.92 12.26
CA VAL A 55 7.34 12.09 11.20
C VAL A 55 8.74 11.72 11.70
N HIS A 56 9.12 12.17 12.89
CA HIS A 56 10.44 11.89 13.47
C HIS A 56 10.73 10.40 13.67
N CYS A 57 9.71 9.57 13.84
CA CYS A 57 9.89 8.11 14.01
C CYS A 57 9.47 7.28 12.81
N SER A 58 8.78 7.86 11.83
CA SER A 58 8.26 7.13 10.68
C SER A 58 8.75 7.63 9.32
N GLY A 59 9.52 8.73 9.28
CA GLY A 59 9.89 9.38 8.04
C GLY A 59 8.70 10.03 7.32
N THR A 60 8.98 10.65 6.19
CA THR A 60 7.99 11.33 5.35
C THR A 60 7.77 10.63 4.01
N LYS A 61 8.80 9.94 3.51
CA LYS A 61 8.80 9.28 2.21
C LYS A 61 7.71 8.22 2.11
N THR A 62 7.05 8.19 0.96
CA THR A 62 6.11 7.12 0.58
C THR A 62 6.15 6.94 -0.91
N ASP A 63 6.63 5.80 -1.37
CA ASP A 63 6.68 5.46 -2.80
C ASP A 63 5.52 4.54 -3.18
N ILE A 64 5.09 3.67 -2.26
CA ILE A 64 3.99 2.73 -2.48
C ILE A 64 2.97 2.84 -1.35
N LEU A 65 1.71 2.96 -1.71
CA LEU A 65 0.59 2.83 -0.77
C LEU A 65 -0.20 1.56 -1.06
N TYR A 66 -0.22 0.61 -0.11
CA TYR A 66 -1.19 -0.48 -0.11
C TYR A 66 -2.49 0.01 0.52
N ASN A 67 -3.57 0.01 -0.24
CA ASN A 67 -4.85 0.54 0.23
C ASN A 67 -6.01 -0.38 -0.14
N CYS A 68 -6.88 -0.65 0.82
CA CYS A 68 -8.06 -1.48 0.61
C CYS A 68 -9.15 -0.81 -0.24
N LEU A 69 -8.96 0.42 -0.68
CA LEU A 69 -9.93 1.24 -1.43
C LEU A 69 -11.28 1.45 -0.70
N ASN A 70 -11.28 1.27 0.61
CA ASN A 70 -12.45 1.58 1.42
C ASN A 70 -12.37 3.06 1.86
N ASP A 71 -13.30 3.87 1.39
CA ASP A 71 -13.39 5.31 1.68
C ASP A 71 -14.01 5.56 3.08
N ASP A 72 -13.44 4.89 4.07
CA ASP A 72 -13.76 5.00 5.48
C ASP A 72 -12.54 5.51 6.23
N PRO A 73 -12.67 6.61 7.02
CA PRO A 73 -11.56 7.20 7.77
C PRO A 73 -10.84 6.22 8.71
N GLU A 74 -11.53 5.20 9.20
CA GLU A 74 -10.96 4.18 10.10
C GLU A 74 -10.37 2.97 9.36
N SER A 75 -10.53 2.91 8.03
CA SER A 75 -10.06 1.80 7.19
C SER A 75 -9.05 2.27 6.13
N GLY A 76 -9.48 2.48 4.90
CA GLY A 76 -8.63 2.93 3.80
C GLY A 76 -8.24 4.42 3.87
N GLY A 77 -9.07 5.22 4.51
CA GLY A 77 -8.95 6.66 4.51
C GLY A 77 -9.38 7.30 3.19
N TYR A 78 -9.32 8.61 3.12
CA TYR A 78 -9.68 9.35 1.93
C TYR A 78 -8.64 9.18 0.82
N LEU A 79 -9.09 8.72 -0.35
CA LEU A 79 -8.28 8.62 -1.56
C LEU A 79 -8.46 9.89 -2.42
N HIS A 80 -7.58 10.86 -2.19
CA HIS A 80 -7.55 12.09 -2.99
C HIS A 80 -6.53 11.97 -4.11
N ILE A 81 -6.95 11.55 -5.30
CA ILE A 81 -6.07 11.27 -6.44
C ILE A 81 -5.12 12.42 -6.79
N PRO A 82 -5.55 13.71 -6.85
CA PRO A 82 -4.63 14.83 -7.08
C PRO A 82 -3.51 14.98 -6.07
N TYR A 83 -3.72 14.51 -4.84
CA TYR A 83 -2.68 14.45 -3.82
C TYR A 83 -1.76 13.24 -4.07
N LEU A 84 -2.34 12.07 -4.24
CA LEU A 84 -1.59 10.82 -4.41
C LEU A 84 -0.66 10.84 -5.62
N GLU A 85 -1.06 11.44 -6.75
CA GLU A 85 -0.23 11.50 -7.96
C GLU A 85 1.11 12.25 -7.78
N ASN A 86 1.22 13.08 -6.73
CA ASN A 86 2.44 13.79 -6.40
C ASN A 86 3.22 13.16 -5.24
N GLU A 87 2.59 12.25 -4.50
CA GLU A 87 3.16 11.71 -3.26
C GLU A 87 3.62 10.26 -3.40
N ILE A 88 3.05 9.49 -4.35
CA ILE A 88 3.37 8.06 -4.48
C ILE A 88 3.64 7.66 -5.94
N ASP A 89 4.51 6.68 -6.12
CA ASP A 89 4.73 6.06 -7.43
C ASP A 89 3.67 5.00 -7.75
N TRP A 90 3.22 4.25 -6.72
CA TRP A 90 2.27 3.14 -6.89
C TRP A 90 1.20 3.10 -5.81
N LEU A 91 -0.03 2.88 -6.25
CA LEU A 91 -1.14 2.44 -5.40
C LEU A 91 -1.42 0.96 -5.67
N VAL A 92 -1.44 0.14 -4.62
CA VAL A 92 -1.71 -1.30 -4.71
C VAL A 92 -2.95 -1.64 -3.89
N CYS A 93 -3.97 -2.23 -4.54
CA CYS A 93 -5.12 -2.78 -3.83
C CYS A 93 -4.91 -4.29 -3.58
N PRO A 94 -4.72 -4.74 -2.33
CA PRO A 94 -4.47 -6.14 -2.03
C PRO A 94 -5.76 -7.00 -2.03
N TYR A 95 -6.89 -6.41 -2.38
CA TYR A 95 -8.17 -7.13 -2.42
C TYR A 95 -8.71 -7.22 -3.84
N PRO A 96 -9.25 -8.38 -4.23
CA PRO A 96 -9.92 -8.54 -5.52
C PRO A 96 -11.32 -7.93 -5.52
N ASN A 97 -11.85 -7.63 -6.69
CA ASN A 97 -13.09 -6.89 -6.95
C ASN A 97 -14.39 -7.60 -6.50
N LYS A 98 -14.40 -8.41 -5.45
CA LYS A 98 -15.58 -9.15 -4.99
C LYS A 98 -16.03 -8.86 -3.56
N SER A 99 -15.41 -7.92 -2.88
CA SER A 99 -15.87 -7.56 -1.55
C SER A 99 -16.97 -6.49 -1.62
N PRO A 100 -18.12 -6.70 -1.00
CA PRO A 100 -19.18 -5.70 -0.94
C PRO A 100 -18.82 -4.48 -0.09
N PHE A 101 -17.68 -4.52 0.61
CA PHE A 101 -17.26 -3.49 1.56
C PHE A 101 -16.21 -2.52 0.99
N PHE A 102 -15.77 -2.70 -0.26
CA PHE A 102 -14.68 -1.91 -0.84
C PHE A 102 -15.15 -1.13 -2.06
N ILE A 103 -14.47 -0.02 -2.34
CA ILE A 103 -14.67 0.71 -3.59
C ILE A 103 -14.50 -0.26 -4.75
N ASP A 104 -15.43 -0.20 -5.69
CA ASP A 104 -15.32 -0.97 -6.93
C ASP A 104 -14.03 -0.54 -7.64
N ILE A 105 -13.14 -1.51 -7.88
CA ILE A 105 -11.87 -1.30 -8.57
C ILE A 105 -12.09 -0.65 -9.94
N LYS A 106 -13.14 -1.01 -10.66
CA LYS A 106 -13.50 -0.39 -11.94
C LYS A 106 -13.83 1.09 -11.79
N LYS A 107 -14.57 1.44 -10.73
CA LYS A 107 -14.87 2.84 -10.40
C LYS A 107 -13.59 3.59 -10.07
N PHE A 108 -12.69 2.99 -9.28
CA PHE A 108 -11.41 3.60 -8.96
C PHE A 108 -10.58 3.83 -10.23
N ILE A 109 -10.43 2.82 -11.09
CA ILE A 109 -9.66 2.94 -12.36
C ILE A 109 -10.22 4.08 -13.21
N SER A 110 -11.56 4.17 -13.34
CA SER A 110 -12.22 5.25 -14.09
C SER A 110 -11.95 6.63 -13.49
N MET A 111 -11.95 6.76 -12.17
CA MET A 111 -11.67 8.02 -11.48
C MET A 111 -10.19 8.40 -11.54
N ASN A 112 -9.30 7.42 -11.45
CA ASN A 112 -7.85 7.60 -11.47
C ASN A 112 -7.37 8.13 -12.83
N ASN A 113 -7.96 7.70 -13.92
CA ASN A 113 -7.62 8.11 -15.29
C ASN A 113 -6.09 8.10 -15.54
N GLU A 114 -5.42 7.03 -15.10
CA GLU A 114 -3.97 6.81 -15.24
C GLU A 114 -3.06 7.82 -14.53
N ARG A 115 -3.58 8.62 -13.61
CA ARG A 115 -2.80 9.64 -12.89
C ARG A 115 -1.84 9.03 -11.88
N VAL A 116 -2.24 7.93 -11.23
CA VAL A 116 -1.40 7.14 -10.30
C VAL A 116 -1.22 5.75 -10.89
N ASN A 117 0.01 5.23 -10.89
CA ASN A 117 0.22 3.82 -11.26
C ASN A 117 -0.55 2.93 -10.28
N PHE A 118 -1.35 2.04 -10.80
CA PHE A 118 -2.27 1.23 -10.01
C PHE A 118 -2.19 -0.25 -10.39
N CYS A 119 -2.13 -1.12 -9.39
CA CYS A 119 -2.38 -2.54 -9.58
C CYS A 119 -3.22 -3.11 -8.43
N HIS A 120 -3.80 -4.27 -8.65
CA HIS A 120 -4.56 -5.00 -7.63
C HIS A 120 -4.25 -6.49 -7.71
N PHE A 121 -4.51 -7.19 -6.63
CA PHE A 121 -4.44 -8.65 -6.62
C PHE A 121 -5.54 -9.23 -7.49
N ASP A 122 -5.24 -10.31 -8.20
CA ASP A 122 -6.26 -11.13 -8.79
C ASP A 122 -6.93 -12.04 -7.75
N LEU A 123 -8.09 -12.58 -8.11
CA LEU A 123 -8.88 -13.39 -7.19
C LEU A 123 -8.19 -14.73 -6.86
N GLU A 124 -7.50 -15.32 -7.81
CA GLU A 124 -6.83 -16.61 -7.62
C GLU A 124 -5.68 -16.47 -6.61
N TYR A 125 -4.84 -15.45 -6.78
CA TYR A 125 -3.75 -15.15 -5.86
C TYR A 125 -4.27 -14.85 -4.44
N TYR A 126 -5.30 -14.01 -4.32
CA TYR A 126 -5.91 -13.71 -3.03
C TYR A 126 -6.49 -14.96 -2.34
N ASN A 127 -7.25 -15.77 -3.07
CA ASN A 127 -7.84 -16.99 -2.50
C ASN A 127 -6.79 -17.99 -2.04
N LYS A 128 -5.67 -18.10 -2.76
CA LYS A 128 -4.53 -18.92 -2.34
C LYS A 128 -3.99 -18.46 -0.98
N LEU A 129 -3.72 -17.16 -0.82
CA LEU A 129 -3.22 -16.60 0.43
C LEU A 129 -4.22 -16.79 1.59
N GLU A 130 -5.51 -16.55 1.35
CA GLU A 130 -6.55 -16.74 2.36
C GLU A 130 -6.65 -18.21 2.81
N LEU A 131 -6.53 -19.16 1.87
CA LEU A 131 -6.51 -20.58 2.17
C LEU A 131 -5.27 -20.99 2.99
N GLU A 132 -4.09 -20.55 2.59
CA GLU A 132 -2.84 -20.84 3.28
C GLU A 132 -2.83 -20.30 4.71
N MET A 133 -3.44 -19.13 4.94
CA MET A 133 -3.54 -18.52 6.26
C MET A 133 -4.67 -19.08 7.13
N GLY A 134 -5.66 -19.76 6.53
CA GLY A 134 -6.86 -20.24 7.23
C GLY A 134 -7.77 -19.14 7.73
N THR A 135 -7.54 -17.89 7.37
CA THR A 135 -8.34 -16.71 7.75
C THR A 135 -8.15 -15.59 6.74
N ARG A 136 -9.08 -14.63 6.74
CA ARG A 136 -8.97 -13.43 5.91
C ARG A 136 -7.76 -12.59 6.34
N PRO A 137 -6.75 -12.41 5.47
CA PRO A 137 -5.59 -11.58 5.80
C PRO A 137 -5.96 -10.09 5.76
N ASN A 138 -5.31 -9.30 6.63
CA ASN A 138 -5.41 -7.85 6.57
C ASN A 138 -4.44 -7.25 5.54
N SER A 139 -4.61 -5.97 5.22
CA SER A 139 -3.80 -5.28 4.20
C SER A 139 -2.30 -5.32 4.50
N GLY A 140 -1.90 -5.27 5.78
CA GLY A 140 -0.50 -5.32 6.17
C GLY A 140 0.14 -6.67 5.88
N VAL A 141 -0.54 -7.75 6.24
CA VAL A 141 -0.06 -9.11 5.93
C VAL A 141 0.01 -9.34 4.44
N LEU A 142 -1.02 -8.92 3.69
CA LEU A 142 -1.02 -9.03 2.23
C LEU A 142 0.13 -8.25 1.60
N ALA A 143 0.42 -7.04 2.08
CA ALA A 143 1.57 -6.26 1.60
C ALA A 143 2.91 -6.98 1.86
N ILE A 144 3.10 -7.55 3.06
CA ILE A 144 4.32 -8.32 3.39
C ILE A 144 4.48 -9.50 2.44
N LEU A 145 3.45 -10.32 2.28
CA LEU A 145 3.50 -11.51 1.43
C LEU A 145 3.77 -11.14 -0.04
N ASP A 146 3.17 -10.07 -0.49
CA ASP A 146 3.33 -9.55 -1.85
C ASP A 146 4.76 -9.07 -2.13
N LEU A 147 5.31 -8.28 -1.22
CA LEU A 147 6.68 -7.76 -1.33
C LEU A 147 7.72 -8.88 -1.27
N LEU A 148 7.53 -9.88 -0.39
CA LEU A 148 8.40 -11.06 -0.32
C LEU A 148 8.33 -11.96 -1.55
N SER A 149 7.24 -11.90 -2.31
CA SER A 149 7.08 -12.66 -3.55
C SER A 149 7.64 -11.95 -4.79
N ALA A 150 8.13 -10.72 -4.64
CA ALA A 150 8.60 -9.89 -5.72
C ALA A 150 10.08 -10.13 -6.11
N ASP A 151 10.80 -11.00 -5.39
CA ASP A 151 12.21 -11.37 -5.62
C ASP A 151 12.41 -12.27 -6.84
#